data_70024c04bb31af3227d937c9c5f1f0c5
#
_entry.id   70024c04bb31af3227d937c9c5f1f0c5
#
_cell.length_a   1.000
_cell.length_b   1.000
_cell.length_c   1.000
_cell.angle_alpha   90.00
_cell.angle_beta   90.00
_cell.angle_gamma   90.00
#
_symmetry.space_group_name_H-M   'P 1'
#
loop_
_entity.id
_entity.type
_entity.pdbx_description
1 polymer ?
#
loop_
_entity_poly.entity_id
_entity_poly.type
_entity_poly.pdbx_seq_one_letter_code
_entity_poly.pdbx_strand_id
1 'polypeptide(L)'
;YLPVTDFPMRAGLPKREPEILAHWERINLYGQIREASKGKEKFILHDGPPYANGDLHLGHALNKILKDIVCRFRFQKGNAVHYIPGWDCHGLPIEWKVEEKFRKSGKEKEEVDLIEFREECRKFASKWVDTQKSQFSRFGLSTDWKEIYLTMNKDVEITIVSELISFLESEQLYLGFKPVMWSVVEQTALAEAEIEYKEKKSKAIYVKFPVLGEAKSIVIWTTTPWTIPCNRAIAYSNDLNYKILEVQDNSDNTNFKVGEEILICEDLVEDFVQKTNIKEFNLKGDICSEEIGKIECSHPLKDAGYEDSIKVFPSSHVTSETGTGFVHIAPNHGLEDFEVGKKFNIKNLPSVNEKGLYTENIKLFKNQHVYKADDLVIEKLKEHKTILGIEEYIHSYPHSWRSKAPLIYRATS
;
A
#
# COMPACT_ATOMS: atom_id res chain seq x y z
N TYR A 1 -56.75 13.86 28.28
CA TYR A 1 -56.48 12.38 28.26
C TYR A 1 -55.00 12.04 28.22
N LEU A 2 -54.18 12.74 29.05
CA LEU A 2 -52.79 12.33 29.23
C LEU A 2 -52.74 11.21 30.28
N PRO A 3 -52.02 10.12 30.05
CA PRO A 3 -51.87 9.05 31.03
C PRO A 3 -51.17 9.58 32.28
N VAL A 4 -51.68 9.20 33.45
CA VAL A 4 -50.95 9.42 34.70
C VAL A 4 -49.85 8.38 34.79
N THR A 5 -48.61 8.83 34.87
CA THR A 5 -47.43 7.94 34.89
C THR A 5 -46.34 8.54 35.77
N ASP A 6 -45.63 7.69 36.49
CA ASP A 6 -44.40 8.04 37.23
C ASP A 6 -43.18 8.15 36.30
N PHE A 7 -43.37 7.89 35.01
CA PHE A 7 -42.30 7.99 34.03
C PHE A 7 -41.87 9.46 33.87
N PRO A 8 -40.61 9.81 34.12
CA PRO A 8 -40.20 11.21 34.14
C PRO A 8 -40.27 11.83 32.75
N MET A 9 -40.88 13.01 32.65
CA MET A 9 -40.99 13.78 31.40
C MET A 9 -39.64 14.27 30.85
N ARG A 10 -38.62 14.39 31.69
CA ARG A 10 -37.27 14.74 31.30
C ARG A 10 -36.37 13.50 31.42
N ALA A 11 -35.74 13.12 30.35
CA ALA A 11 -34.88 11.90 30.33
C ALA A 11 -33.71 11.98 31.33
N GLY A 12 -33.01 13.13 31.40
CA GLY A 12 -31.86 13.32 32.30
C GLY A 12 -30.78 12.22 32.18
N LEU A 13 -30.63 11.64 30.98
CA LEU A 13 -29.82 10.42 30.73
C LEU A 13 -28.40 10.45 31.31
N PRO A 14 -27.64 11.54 31.22
CA PRO A 14 -26.30 11.57 31.77
C PRO A 14 -26.19 11.26 33.28
N LYS A 15 -27.25 11.56 34.02
CA LYS A 15 -27.34 11.26 35.48
C LYS A 15 -27.96 9.91 35.72
N ARG A 16 -29.00 9.59 34.97
CA ARG A 16 -29.87 8.43 35.22
C ARG A 16 -29.23 7.11 34.71
N GLU A 17 -28.53 7.13 33.60
CA GLU A 17 -27.89 5.92 33.05
C GLU A 17 -26.88 5.28 34.00
N PRO A 18 -25.98 6.01 34.67
CA PRO A 18 -25.11 5.43 35.68
C PRO A 18 -25.86 4.72 36.82
N GLU A 19 -26.99 5.30 37.26
CA GLU A 19 -27.83 4.68 38.31
C GLU A 19 -28.48 3.38 37.82
N ILE A 20 -28.92 3.33 36.55
CA ILE A 20 -29.46 2.13 35.90
C ILE A 20 -28.37 1.04 35.79
N LEU A 21 -27.18 1.39 35.35
CA LEU A 21 -26.07 0.45 35.25
C LEU A 21 -25.69 -0.14 36.62
N ALA A 22 -25.59 0.69 37.64
CA ALA A 22 -25.32 0.25 39.01
C ALA A 22 -26.46 -0.64 39.56
N HIS A 23 -27.71 -0.39 39.16
CA HIS A 23 -28.82 -1.26 39.50
C HIS A 23 -28.69 -2.63 38.80
N TRP A 24 -28.40 -2.68 37.50
CA TRP A 24 -28.22 -3.93 36.74
C TRP A 24 -27.12 -4.77 37.29
N GLU A 25 -26.00 -4.14 37.70
CA GLU A 25 -24.88 -4.85 38.35
C GLU A 25 -25.30 -5.45 39.70
N ARG A 26 -25.99 -4.67 40.55
CA ARG A 26 -26.46 -5.09 41.89
C ARG A 26 -27.36 -6.32 41.81
N ILE A 27 -28.27 -6.36 40.83
CA ILE A 27 -29.21 -7.50 40.65
C ILE A 27 -28.57 -8.61 39.81
N ASN A 28 -27.34 -8.48 39.36
CA ASN A 28 -26.69 -9.42 38.43
C ASN A 28 -27.57 -9.72 37.22
N LEU A 29 -28.07 -8.66 36.56
CA LEU A 29 -29.02 -8.78 35.44
C LEU A 29 -28.49 -9.73 34.33
N TYR A 30 -27.21 -9.58 33.92
CA TYR A 30 -26.63 -10.44 32.86
C TYR A 30 -26.62 -11.92 33.29
N GLY A 31 -26.25 -12.23 34.52
CA GLY A 31 -26.33 -13.59 35.05
C GLY A 31 -27.74 -14.16 35.02
N GLN A 32 -28.77 -13.36 35.37
CA GLN A 32 -30.18 -13.77 35.26
C GLN A 32 -30.60 -14.03 33.81
N ILE A 33 -30.18 -13.17 32.85
CA ILE A 33 -30.39 -13.37 31.42
C ILE A 33 -29.77 -14.69 30.95
N ARG A 34 -28.55 -14.99 31.34
CA ARG A 34 -27.86 -16.24 31.01
C ARG A 34 -28.59 -17.45 31.56
N GLU A 35 -29.02 -17.42 32.80
CA GLU A 35 -29.77 -18.49 33.43
C GLU A 35 -31.10 -18.72 32.73
N ALA A 36 -31.88 -17.66 32.47
CA ALA A 36 -33.16 -17.73 31.77
C ALA A 36 -33.04 -18.25 30.32
N SER A 37 -31.83 -18.25 29.77
CA SER A 37 -31.56 -18.71 28.41
C SER A 37 -31.08 -20.16 28.33
N LYS A 38 -30.88 -20.86 29.44
CA LYS A 38 -30.42 -22.25 29.45
C LYS A 38 -31.35 -23.17 28.66
N GLY A 39 -30.76 -24.01 27.83
CA GLY A 39 -31.50 -24.97 26.99
C GLY A 39 -32.17 -24.41 25.75
N LYS A 40 -32.10 -23.10 25.53
CA LYS A 40 -32.60 -22.45 24.31
C LYS A 40 -31.60 -22.59 23.16
N GLU A 41 -32.09 -22.41 21.94
CA GLU A 41 -31.23 -22.37 20.73
C GLU A 41 -30.18 -21.26 20.84
N LYS A 42 -28.93 -21.62 20.56
CA LYS A 42 -27.80 -20.68 20.65
C LYS A 42 -27.80 -19.68 19.50
N PHE A 43 -27.58 -18.43 19.81
CA PHE A 43 -27.20 -17.40 18.84
C PHE A 43 -25.86 -16.80 19.26
N ILE A 44 -24.85 -16.97 18.41
CA ILE A 44 -23.50 -16.50 18.65
C ILE A 44 -23.24 -15.30 17.71
N LEU A 45 -22.89 -14.16 18.30
CA LEU A 45 -22.39 -13.01 17.58
C LEU A 45 -20.92 -12.81 17.91
N HIS A 46 -20.06 -13.10 16.93
CA HIS A 46 -18.62 -12.89 17.09
C HIS A 46 -18.27 -11.40 17.08
N ASP A 47 -17.40 -10.99 17.98
CA ASP A 47 -16.93 -9.60 18.02
C ASP A 47 -15.82 -9.37 16.99
N GLY A 48 -15.91 -8.29 16.19
CA GLY A 48 -14.78 -7.71 15.52
C GLY A 48 -14.02 -6.86 16.53
N PRO A 49 -12.87 -7.33 17.03
CA PRO A 49 -12.19 -6.72 18.15
C PRO A 49 -11.57 -5.37 17.76
N PRO A 50 -11.80 -4.30 18.54
CA PRO A 50 -11.10 -3.03 18.31
C PRO A 50 -9.63 -3.15 18.69
N TYR A 51 -8.79 -2.31 18.08
CA TYR A 51 -7.40 -2.15 18.51
C TYR A 51 -7.32 -1.51 19.91
N ALA A 52 -6.45 -2.08 20.75
CA ALA A 52 -6.16 -1.53 22.08
C ALA A 52 -5.11 -0.41 22.01
N ASN A 53 -5.45 0.74 21.41
CA ASN A 53 -4.45 1.77 21.08
C ASN A 53 -4.89 3.24 21.30
N GLY A 54 -6.07 3.47 21.87
CA GLY A 54 -6.59 4.83 22.09
C GLY A 54 -7.98 4.84 22.70
N ASP A 55 -8.51 6.05 22.96
CA ASP A 55 -9.88 6.25 23.43
C ASP A 55 -10.90 5.84 22.38
N LEU A 56 -12.13 5.55 22.84
CA LEU A 56 -13.24 5.24 21.94
C LEU A 56 -13.65 6.47 21.14
N HIS A 57 -14.04 6.22 19.91
CA HIS A 57 -14.66 7.20 19.02
C HIS A 57 -16.07 6.74 18.60
N LEU A 58 -16.81 7.60 17.89
CA LEU A 58 -18.20 7.32 17.48
C LEU A 58 -18.33 6.02 16.67
N GLY A 59 -17.33 5.64 15.88
CA GLY A 59 -17.33 4.36 15.14
C GLY A 59 -17.35 3.15 16.07
N HIS A 60 -16.60 3.17 17.17
CA HIS A 60 -16.66 2.13 18.20
C HIS A 60 -18.03 2.08 18.87
N ALA A 61 -18.59 3.24 19.23
CA ALA A 61 -19.92 3.33 19.83
C ALA A 61 -20.98 2.75 18.90
N LEU A 62 -21.02 3.17 17.63
CA LEU A 62 -21.94 2.67 16.63
C LEU A 62 -21.86 1.14 16.50
N ASN A 63 -20.65 0.62 16.32
CA ASN A 63 -20.42 -0.82 16.16
C ASN A 63 -20.94 -1.63 17.36
N LYS A 64 -20.55 -1.25 18.58
CA LYS A 64 -20.93 -1.97 19.79
C LYS A 64 -22.42 -1.86 20.13
N ILE A 65 -23.03 -0.68 19.94
CA ILE A 65 -24.46 -0.48 20.17
C ILE A 65 -25.29 -1.28 19.19
N LEU A 66 -24.93 -1.32 17.89
CA LEU A 66 -25.64 -2.14 16.91
C LEU A 66 -25.56 -3.64 17.24
N LYS A 67 -24.41 -4.13 17.68
CA LYS A 67 -24.25 -5.51 18.16
C LYS A 67 -25.13 -5.81 19.37
N ASP A 68 -25.16 -4.89 20.33
CA ASP A 68 -26.02 -5.04 21.52
C ASP A 68 -27.49 -5.07 21.18
N ILE A 69 -27.94 -4.23 20.24
CA ILE A 69 -29.33 -4.25 19.73
C ILE A 69 -29.65 -5.62 19.13
N VAL A 70 -28.77 -6.17 18.29
CA VAL A 70 -28.95 -7.51 17.71
C VAL A 70 -29.01 -8.59 18.81
N CYS A 71 -28.11 -8.53 19.78
CA CYS A 71 -28.08 -9.48 20.91
C CYS A 71 -29.40 -9.43 21.73
N ARG A 72 -29.86 -8.23 22.07
CA ARG A 72 -31.15 -8.04 22.83
C ARG A 72 -32.34 -8.51 22.01
N PHE A 73 -32.40 -8.19 20.72
CA PHE A 73 -33.44 -8.64 19.81
C PHE A 73 -33.50 -10.19 19.76
N ARG A 74 -32.35 -10.84 19.58
CA ARG A 74 -32.27 -12.31 19.55
C ARG A 74 -32.67 -12.95 20.88
N PHE A 75 -32.25 -12.35 21.99
CA PHE A 75 -32.68 -12.81 23.31
C PHE A 75 -34.23 -12.73 23.47
N GLN A 76 -34.85 -11.60 23.06
CA GLN A 76 -36.30 -11.44 23.11
C GLN A 76 -37.05 -12.39 22.18
N LYS A 77 -36.41 -12.83 21.08
CA LYS A 77 -36.91 -13.90 20.18
C LYS A 77 -36.80 -15.31 20.78
N GLY A 78 -36.18 -15.45 21.95
CA GLY A 78 -36.10 -16.71 22.66
C GLY A 78 -34.76 -17.46 22.48
N ASN A 79 -33.75 -16.84 21.84
CA ASN A 79 -32.45 -17.46 21.72
C ASN A 79 -31.59 -17.32 22.99
N ALA A 80 -30.69 -18.28 23.22
CA ALA A 80 -29.59 -18.13 24.16
C ALA A 80 -28.45 -17.36 23.49
N VAL A 81 -28.33 -16.07 23.83
CA VAL A 81 -27.33 -15.17 23.24
C VAL A 81 -26.08 -15.15 24.12
N HIS A 82 -24.92 -15.34 23.50
CA HIS A 82 -23.63 -15.17 24.15
C HIS A 82 -22.75 -14.25 23.31
N TYR A 83 -22.47 -13.06 23.83
CA TYR A 83 -21.59 -12.08 23.21
C TYR A 83 -20.36 -11.88 24.10
N ILE A 84 -19.19 -12.20 23.57
CA ILE A 84 -17.89 -12.07 24.24
C ILE A 84 -17.14 -10.92 23.57
N PRO A 85 -16.91 -9.80 24.27
CA PRO A 85 -16.13 -8.70 23.72
C PRO A 85 -14.66 -9.09 23.65
N GLY A 86 -13.98 -8.62 22.61
CA GLY A 86 -12.56 -8.88 22.40
C GLY A 86 -11.77 -7.63 22.05
N TRP A 87 -10.42 -7.75 22.07
CA TRP A 87 -9.48 -6.72 21.66
C TRP A 87 -8.39 -7.30 20.79
N ASP A 88 -8.05 -6.54 19.73
CA ASP A 88 -6.87 -6.76 18.93
C ASP A 88 -5.68 -6.03 19.58
N CYS A 89 -4.68 -6.80 20.00
CA CYS A 89 -3.57 -6.34 20.82
C CYS A 89 -2.22 -6.42 20.11
N HIS A 90 -2.21 -6.68 18.79
CA HIS A 90 -1.00 -6.89 18.02
C HIS A 90 -0.86 -5.91 16.84
N GLY A 91 0.32 -5.98 16.20
CA GLY A 91 0.62 -5.36 14.92
C GLY A 91 0.88 -3.87 14.98
N LEU A 92 0.97 -3.29 13.79
CA LEU A 92 1.37 -1.90 13.56
C LEU A 92 0.61 -0.86 14.40
N PRO A 93 -0.70 -0.97 14.66
CA PRO A 93 -1.42 0.00 15.49
C PRO A 93 -0.90 0.16 16.92
N ILE A 94 -0.32 -0.90 17.47
CA ILE A 94 0.29 -0.93 18.80
C ILE A 94 1.77 -0.57 18.71
N GLU A 95 2.51 -1.27 17.82
CA GLU A 95 3.96 -1.14 17.67
C GLU A 95 4.37 0.29 17.34
N TRP A 96 3.67 0.94 16.40
CA TRP A 96 3.93 2.32 16.02
C TRP A 96 3.85 3.30 17.22
N LYS A 97 2.88 3.11 18.12
CA LYS A 97 2.74 3.95 19.30
C LYS A 97 3.85 3.73 20.32
N VAL A 98 4.31 2.51 20.45
CA VAL A 98 5.42 2.16 21.31
C VAL A 98 6.74 2.69 20.72
N GLU A 99 6.93 2.57 19.41
CA GLU A 99 8.07 3.12 18.70
C GLU A 99 8.13 4.65 18.80
N GLU A 100 7.00 5.36 18.65
CA GLU A 100 6.93 6.81 18.91
C GLU A 100 7.40 7.17 20.34
N LYS A 101 7.06 6.32 21.33
CA LYS A 101 7.50 6.51 22.73
C LYS A 101 9.02 6.38 22.85
N PHE A 102 9.63 5.38 22.22
CA PHE A 102 11.08 5.20 22.23
C PHE A 102 11.79 6.32 21.48
N ARG A 103 11.34 6.74 20.31
CA ARG A 103 11.88 7.89 19.58
C ARG A 103 11.84 9.18 20.37
N LYS A 104 10.76 9.45 21.10
CA LYS A 104 10.67 10.62 22.00
C LYS A 104 11.67 10.57 23.16
N SER A 105 12.12 9.37 23.52
CA SER A 105 13.19 9.18 24.52
C SER A 105 14.60 9.14 23.92
N GLY A 106 14.74 9.36 22.61
CA GLY A 106 16.01 9.40 21.89
C GLY A 106 16.57 8.03 21.50
N LYS A 107 15.72 6.97 21.48
CA LYS A 107 16.11 5.63 21.05
C LYS A 107 15.41 5.28 19.74
N GLU A 108 16.16 4.75 18.78
CA GLU A 108 15.61 4.15 17.57
C GLU A 108 15.15 2.70 17.85
N LYS A 109 14.20 2.19 17.05
CA LYS A 109 13.63 0.84 17.25
C LYS A 109 14.70 -0.25 17.23
N GLU A 110 15.69 -0.11 16.35
CA GLU A 110 16.79 -1.06 16.16
C GLU A 110 17.75 -1.12 17.36
N GLU A 111 17.72 -0.12 18.23
CA GLU A 111 18.54 -0.04 19.45
C GLU A 111 17.86 -0.68 20.66
N VAL A 112 16.56 -1.02 20.53
CA VAL A 112 15.77 -1.63 21.62
C VAL A 112 15.78 -3.15 21.48
N ASP A 113 16.03 -3.85 22.58
CA ASP A 113 15.91 -5.31 22.60
C ASP A 113 14.50 -5.76 22.21
N LEU A 114 14.41 -6.80 21.37
CA LEU A 114 13.15 -7.29 20.83
C LEU A 114 12.16 -7.74 21.91
N ILE A 115 12.67 -8.34 22.99
CA ILE A 115 11.82 -8.80 24.11
C ILE A 115 11.30 -7.59 24.87
N GLU A 116 12.17 -6.62 25.19
CA GLU A 116 11.78 -5.34 25.81
C GLU A 116 10.70 -4.63 24.99
N PHE A 117 10.89 -4.53 23.66
CA PHE A 117 9.92 -3.90 22.78
C PHE A 117 8.55 -4.59 22.82
N ARG A 118 8.53 -5.93 22.74
CA ARG A 118 7.28 -6.73 22.82
C ARG A 118 6.59 -6.60 24.17
N GLU A 119 7.34 -6.57 25.27
CA GLU A 119 6.78 -6.35 26.61
C GLU A 119 6.14 -4.98 26.74
N GLU A 120 6.77 -3.92 26.19
CA GLU A 120 6.20 -2.58 26.18
C GLU A 120 4.93 -2.53 25.31
N CYS A 121 4.86 -3.25 24.20
CA CYS A 121 3.64 -3.41 23.41
C CYS A 121 2.51 -4.06 24.21
N ARG A 122 2.79 -5.15 24.95
CA ARG A 122 1.80 -5.81 25.83
C ARG A 122 1.32 -4.88 26.95
N LYS A 123 2.21 -4.15 27.60
CA LYS A 123 1.85 -3.16 28.64
C LYS A 123 0.99 -2.05 28.06
N PHE A 124 1.34 -1.54 26.88
CA PHE A 124 0.58 -0.51 26.21
C PHE A 124 -0.84 -1.00 25.88
N ALA A 125 -0.98 -2.19 25.24
CA ALA A 125 -2.26 -2.78 24.92
C ALA A 125 -3.10 -3.05 26.16
N SER A 126 -2.54 -3.62 27.23
CA SER A 126 -3.27 -3.88 28.49
C SER A 126 -3.86 -2.63 29.07
N LYS A 127 -3.11 -1.52 29.12
CA LYS A 127 -3.62 -0.22 29.58
C LYS A 127 -4.84 0.24 28.78
N TRP A 128 -4.79 0.10 27.45
CA TRP A 128 -5.90 0.54 26.60
C TRP A 128 -7.10 -0.42 26.66
N VAL A 129 -6.87 -1.73 26.84
CA VAL A 129 -7.95 -2.68 27.15
C VAL A 129 -8.74 -2.22 28.39
N ASP A 130 -8.06 -1.92 29.49
CA ASP A 130 -8.71 -1.48 30.74
C ASP A 130 -9.46 -0.16 30.53
N THR A 131 -8.86 0.79 29.83
CA THR A 131 -9.49 2.09 29.54
C THR A 131 -10.74 1.91 28.67
N GLN A 132 -10.62 1.23 27.55
CA GLN A 132 -11.74 1.00 26.62
C GLN A 132 -12.84 0.13 27.25
N LYS A 133 -12.50 -0.86 28.06
CA LYS A 133 -13.45 -1.67 28.84
C LYS A 133 -14.32 -0.80 29.72
N SER A 134 -13.70 0.15 30.47
CA SER A 134 -14.43 1.12 31.28
C SER A 134 -15.36 2.00 30.44
N GLN A 135 -14.88 2.48 29.29
CA GLN A 135 -15.65 3.31 28.38
C GLN A 135 -16.82 2.52 27.73
N PHE A 136 -16.60 1.28 27.30
CA PHE A 136 -17.66 0.40 26.76
C PHE A 136 -18.70 0.02 27.82
N SER A 137 -18.28 -0.21 29.06
CA SER A 137 -19.19 -0.51 30.17
C SER A 137 -20.24 0.61 30.33
N ARG A 138 -19.87 1.86 30.04
CA ARG A 138 -20.76 3.01 30.09
C ARG A 138 -21.93 2.93 29.09
N PHE A 139 -21.79 2.15 27.98
CA PHE A 139 -22.87 1.95 27.00
C PHE A 139 -23.94 0.97 27.46
N GLY A 140 -23.71 0.24 28.56
CA GLY A 140 -24.69 -0.71 29.08
C GLY A 140 -24.86 -1.95 28.22
N LEU A 141 -23.79 -2.40 27.57
CA LEU A 141 -23.82 -3.60 26.72
C LEU A 141 -24.18 -4.85 27.52
N SER A 142 -24.97 -5.73 26.90
CA SER A 142 -25.42 -7.01 27.49
C SER A 142 -24.33 -8.06 27.39
N THR A 143 -23.32 -7.98 28.25
CA THR A 143 -22.16 -8.88 28.27
C THR A 143 -21.59 -9.05 29.67
N ASP A 144 -20.76 -10.09 29.87
CA ASP A 144 -19.91 -10.21 31.05
C ASP A 144 -18.51 -9.68 30.78
N TRP A 145 -18.16 -8.61 31.45
CA TRP A 145 -16.82 -7.99 31.33
C TRP A 145 -15.70 -8.84 31.97
N LYS A 146 -16.01 -9.98 32.58
CA LYS A 146 -15.04 -10.97 33.05
C LYS A 146 -14.71 -11.99 31.95
N GLU A 147 -15.65 -12.23 31.03
CA GLU A 147 -15.49 -13.11 29.88
C GLU A 147 -15.08 -12.29 28.65
N ILE A 148 -13.81 -11.98 28.53
CA ILE A 148 -13.26 -11.25 27.38
C ILE A 148 -12.17 -12.10 26.71
N TYR A 149 -11.95 -11.86 25.41
CA TYR A 149 -10.77 -12.43 24.76
C TYR A 149 -9.80 -11.34 24.31
N LEU A 150 -8.51 -11.61 24.40
CA LEU A 150 -7.44 -10.74 23.95
C LEU A 150 -6.56 -11.52 22.98
N THR A 151 -6.28 -10.96 21.81
CA THR A 151 -5.42 -11.66 20.83
C THR A 151 -4.02 -11.93 21.37
N MET A 152 -3.56 -11.20 22.40
CA MET A 152 -2.29 -11.43 23.10
C MET A 152 -2.33 -12.47 24.22
N ASN A 153 -3.47 -13.12 24.49
CA ASN A 153 -3.54 -14.24 25.43
C ASN A 153 -2.85 -15.48 24.82
N LYS A 154 -2.11 -16.22 25.64
CA LYS A 154 -1.33 -17.37 25.17
C LYS A 154 -2.14 -18.40 24.40
N ASP A 155 -3.35 -18.73 24.88
CA ASP A 155 -4.21 -19.71 24.21
C ASP A 155 -4.67 -19.22 22.84
N VAL A 156 -4.93 -17.92 22.70
CA VAL A 156 -5.29 -17.28 21.41
C VAL A 156 -4.07 -17.27 20.48
N GLU A 157 -2.90 -16.88 20.97
CA GLU A 157 -1.65 -16.90 20.19
C GLU A 157 -1.32 -18.32 19.70
N ILE A 158 -1.48 -19.35 20.57
CA ILE A 158 -1.29 -20.76 20.19
C ILE A 158 -2.26 -21.15 19.07
N THR A 159 -3.53 -20.78 19.18
CA THR A 159 -4.54 -21.06 18.14
C THR A 159 -4.16 -20.41 16.82
N ILE A 160 -3.78 -19.13 16.82
CA ILE A 160 -3.34 -18.39 15.62
C ILE A 160 -2.15 -19.09 14.95
N VAL A 161 -1.14 -19.47 15.74
CA VAL A 161 0.05 -20.16 15.21
C VAL A 161 -0.31 -21.56 14.69
N SER A 162 -1.19 -22.30 15.36
CA SER A 162 -1.64 -23.63 14.92
C SER A 162 -2.37 -23.56 13.57
N GLU A 163 -3.23 -22.56 13.38
CA GLU A 163 -3.91 -22.35 12.08
C GLU A 163 -2.91 -21.95 10.99
N LEU A 164 -1.91 -21.12 11.29
CA LEU A 164 -0.85 -20.78 10.34
C LEU A 164 -0.05 -22.03 9.90
N ILE A 165 0.24 -22.94 10.86
CA ILE A 165 0.92 -24.21 10.55
C ILE A 165 0.05 -25.09 9.65
N SER A 166 -1.27 -25.12 9.84
CA SER A 166 -2.18 -25.85 8.96
C SER A 166 -2.14 -25.35 7.50
N PHE A 167 -1.99 -24.03 7.29
CA PHE A 167 -1.74 -23.48 5.95
C PHE A 167 -0.39 -23.92 5.37
N LEU A 168 0.64 -24.02 6.20
CA LEU A 168 1.95 -24.53 5.77
C LEU A 168 1.88 -26.01 5.38
N GLU A 169 1.23 -26.84 6.19
CA GLU A 169 1.06 -28.27 5.93
C GLU A 169 0.24 -28.56 4.67
N SER A 170 -0.71 -27.68 4.35
CA SER A 170 -1.50 -27.77 3.11
C SER A 170 -0.84 -27.12 1.89
N GLU A 171 0.42 -26.72 2.01
CA GLU A 171 1.23 -26.07 0.95
C GLU A 171 0.63 -24.75 0.42
N GLN A 172 -0.30 -24.13 1.17
CA GLN A 172 -0.87 -22.83 0.83
C GLN A 172 -0.02 -21.65 1.31
N LEU A 173 0.86 -21.89 2.29
CA LEU A 173 1.84 -20.93 2.77
C LEU A 173 3.23 -21.27 2.25
N TYR A 174 3.84 -20.35 1.53
CA TYR A 174 5.20 -20.51 1.00
C TYR A 174 5.96 -19.19 1.08
N LEU A 175 7.30 -19.27 1.11
CA LEU A 175 8.15 -18.09 1.03
C LEU A 175 8.24 -17.65 -0.43
N GLY A 176 7.74 -16.46 -0.70
CA GLY A 176 7.75 -15.84 -2.02
C GLY A 176 8.46 -14.49 -2.03
N PHE A 177 8.68 -13.95 -3.22
CA PHE A 177 9.26 -12.63 -3.44
C PHE A 177 8.40 -11.90 -4.46
N LYS A 178 7.85 -10.75 -4.09
CA LYS A 178 7.03 -9.92 -4.99
C LYS A 178 7.01 -8.45 -4.55
N PRO A 179 6.71 -7.51 -5.46
CA PRO A 179 6.44 -6.12 -5.09
C PRO A 179 5.18 -6.01 -4.21
N VAL A 180 5.30 -5.26 -3.14
CA VAL A 180 4.20 -4.92 -2.24
C VAL A 180 4.19 -3.41 -2.01
N MET A 181 3.04 -2.86 -1.61
CA MET A 181 2.96 -1.48 -1.11
C MET A 181 3.76 -1.37 0.18
N TRP A 182 4.83 -0.61 0.14
CA TRP A 182 5.81 -0.47 1.22
C TRP A 182 5.86 0.94 1.76
N SER A 183 5.75 1.07 3.07
CA SER A 183 6.04 2.32 3.76
C SER A 183 7.50 2.36 4.22
N VAL A 184 8.26 3.27 3.67
CA VAL A 184 9.66 3.47 4.07
C VAL A 184 9.79 4.15 5.44
N VAL A 185 8.72 4.82 5.90
CA VAL A 185 8.67 5.48 7.21
C VAL A 185 8.38 4.46 8.32
N GLU A 186 7.41 3.58 8.09
CA GLU A 186 7.00 2.53 9.02
C GLU A 186 7.82 1.24 8.85
N GLN A 187 8.59 1.15 7.76
CA GLN A 187 9.42 0.00 7.37
C GLN A 187 8.62 -1.31 7.35
N THR A 188 7.43 -1.25 6.74
CA THR A 188 6.52 -2.40 6.62
C THR A 188 5.70 -2.35 5.34
N ALA A 189 5.21 -3.53 4.93
CA ALA A 189 4.17 -3.64 3.92
C ALA A 189 2.82 -3.19 4.50
N LEU A 190 1.96 -2.64 3.65
CA LEU A 190 0.61 -2.22 4.00
C LEU A 190 -0.42 -2.99 3.18
N ALA A 191 -1.51 -3.39 3.84
CA ALA A 191 -2.69 -3.91 3.17
C ALA A 191 -3.44 -2.78 2.44
N GLU A 192 -4.23 -3.11 1.42
CA GLU A 192 -4.98 -2.11 0.64
C GLU A 192 -5.91 -1.25 1.50
N ALA A 193 -6.52 -1.82 2.53
CA ALA A 193 -7.36 -1.09 3.48
C ALA A 193 -6.60 -0.03 4.32
N GLU A 194 -5.28 -0.06 4.30
CA GLU A 194 -4.40 0.86 5.02
C GLU A 194 -3.80 1.94 4.10
N ILE A 195 -4.25 1.99 2.85
CA ILE A 195 -3.77 2.91 1.82
C ILE A 195 -4.82 4.01 1.59
N GLU A 196 -4.38 5.24 1.63
CA GLU A 196 -5.17 6.41 1.23
C GLU A 196 -4.60 6.98 -0.07
N TYR A 197 -5.46 7.22 -1.04
CA TYR A 197 -5.04 7.87 -2.29
C TYR A 197 -5.22 9.38 -2.18
N LYS A 198 -4.17 10.13 -2.55
CA LYS A 198 -4.15 11.60 -2.56
C LYS A 198 -3.60 12.12 -3.87
N GLU A 199 -4.09 13.27 -4.30
CA GLU A 199 -3.48 13.95 -5.44
C GLU A 199 -2.04 14.36 -5.11
N LYS A 200 -1.14 13.98 -5.99
CA LYS A 200 0.29 14.33 -5.92
C LYS A 200 0.73 14.93 -7.24
N LYS A 201 1.44 16.03 -7.16
CA LYS A 201 2.13 16.65 -8.28
C LYS A 201 3.50 16.02 -8.42
N SER A 202 3.76 15.38 -9.54
CA SER A 202 5.02 14.71 -9.87
C SER A 202 5.60 15.24 -11.16
N LYS A 203 6.90 15.03 -11.38
CA LYS A 203 7.54 15.29 -12.67
C LYS A 203 7.41 14.05 -13.52
N ALA A 204 6.66 14.13 -14.61
CA ALA A 204 6.67 13.10 -15.63
C ALA A 204 7.77 13.41 -16.65
N ILE A 205 8.45 12.36 -17.11
CA ILE A 205 9.60 12.50 -18.01
C ILE A 205 9.49 11.59 -19.22
N TYR A 206 9.96 12.09 -20.37
CA TYR A 206 10.18 11.33 -21.59
C TYR A 206 11.68 10.97 -21.69
N VAL A 207 11.99 9.68 -21.73
CA VAL A 207 13.39 9.18 -21.71
C VAL A 207 13.66 8.28 -22.90
N LYS A 208 14.72 8.58 -23.64
CA LYS A 208 15.11 7.75 -24.79
C LYS A 208 16.06 6.63 -24.38
N PHE A 209 15.82 5.49 -24.98
CA PHE A 209 16.63 4.28 -24.92
C PHE A 209 17.20 4.03 -26.34
N PRO A 210 18.45 4.39 -26.61
CA PRO A 210 19.04 4.20 -27.94
C PRO A 210 19.11 2.72 -28.34
N VAL A 211 18.68 2.39 -29.54
CA VAL A 211 18.79 1.04 -30.11
C VAL A 211 20.26 0.75 -30.41
N LEU A 212 20.70 -0.46 -30.07
CA LEU A 212 22.07 -0.87 -30.27
C LEU A 212 22.40 -1.07 -31.75
N GLY A 213 23.40 -0.33 -32.23
CA GLY A 213 23.89 -0.44 -33.62
C GLY A 213 23.06 0.31 -34.66
N GLU A 214 22.02 1.06 -34.28
CA GLU A 214 21.17 1.82 -35.17
C GLU A 214 21.03 3.28 -34.73
N ALA A 215 20.65 4.16 -35.67
CA ALA A 215 20.33 5.54 -35.37
C ALA A 215 18.85 5.71 -34.95
N LYS A 216 18.37 4.74 -34.15
CA LYS A 216 16.98 4.65 -33.65
C LYS A 216 16.95 4.71 -32.15
N SER A 217 15.84 5.15 -31.58
CA SER A 217 15.60 5.14 -30.14
C SER A 217 14.15 4.74 -29.84
N ILE A 218 13.98 3.99 -28.77
CA ILE A 218 12.66 3.83 -28.11
C ILE A 218 12.55 4.92 -27.05
N VAL A 219 11.38 5.55 -26.95
CA VAL A 219 11.11 6.52 -25.89
C VAL A 219 10.05 5.98 -24.96
N ILE A 220 10.31 6.10 -23.67
CA ILE A 220 9.33 5.77 -22.62
C ILE A 220 8.89 7.04 -21.89
N TRP A 221 7.74 6.96 -21.24
CA TRP A 221 7.22 7.99 -20.36
C TRP A 221 7.03 7.42 -18.96
N THR A 222 7.35 8.19 -17.93
CA THR A 222 7.15 7.77 -16.54
C THR A 222 6.92 8.95 -15.61
N THR A 223 6.05 8.77 -14.62
CA THR A 223 5.79 9.71 -13.51
C THR A 223 6.68 9.46 -12.28
N THR A 224 7.53 8.44 -12.34
CA THR A 224 8.41 8.00 -11.26
C THR A 224 9.86 7.93 -11.71
N PRO A 225 10.53 9.07 -11.93
CA PRO A 225 11.91 9.12 -12.44
C PRO A 225 12.90 8.27 -11.65
N TRP A 226 12.72 8.16 -10.34
CA TRP A 226 13.59 7.37 -9.47
C TRP A 226 13.63 5.87 -9.81
N THR A 227 12.66 5.34 -10.59
CA THR A 227 12.70 3.93 -11.01
C THR A 227 13.56 3.69 -12.25
N ILE A 228 13.95 4.71 -13.01
CA ILE A 228 14.81 4.56 -14.20
C ILE A 228 16.13 3.85 -13.92
N PRO A 229 16.88 4.14 -12.84
CA PRO A 229 18.08 3.37 -12.50
C PRO A 229 17.83 1.89 -12.21
N CYS A 230 16.58 1.52 -11.94
CA CYS A 230 16.14 0.15 -11.65
C CYS A 230 15.61 -0.57 -12.90
N ASN A 231 15.63 0.07 -14.06
CA ASN A 231 15.16 -0.49 -15.33
C ASN A 231 15.87 -1.80 -15.67
N ARG A 232 15.12 -2.78 -16.23
CA ARG A 232 15.64 -4.07 -16.70
C ARG A 232 15.13 -4.46 -18.08
N ALA A 233 14.05 -3.83 -18.57
CA ALA A 233 13.47 -4.09 -19.87
C ALA A 233 12.57 -2.93 -20.30
N ILE A 234 12.03 -3.02 -21.52
CA ILE A 234 10.96 -2.18 -22.03
C ILE A 234 9.81 -3.09 -22.43
N ALA A 235 8.57 -2.68 -22.18
CA ALA A 235 7.37 -3.38 -22.66
C ALA A 235 6.72 -2.63 -23.82
N TYR A 236 6.12 -3.39 -24.75
CA TYR A 236 5.27 -2.91 -25.83
C TYR A 236 3.99 -3.75 -25.93
N SER A 237 2.98 -3.32 -26.67
CA SER A 237 1.77 -4.10 -26.91
C SER A 237 1.73 -4.66 -28.32
N ASN A 238 1.30 -5.91 -28.46
CA ASN A 238 1.03 -6.50 -29.78
C ASN A 238 -0.24 -5.95 -30.42
N ASP A 239 -1.11 -5.31 -29.66
CA ASP A 239 -2.40 -4.79 -30.09
C ASP A 239 -2.36 -3.33 -30.54
N LEU A 240 -1.18 -2.68 -30.47
CA LEU A 240 -0.95 -1.30 -30.85
C LEU A 240 -0.18 -1.22 -32.17
N ASN A 241 -0.46 -0.17 -32.95
CA ASN A 241 0.29 0.19 -34.15
C ASN A 241 1.45 1.10 -33.81
N TYR A 242 2.64 0.83 -34.34
CA TYR A 242 3.83 1.62 -34.12
C TYR A 242 4.37 2.22 -35.39
N LYS A 243 4.82 3.46 -35.31
CA LYS A 243 5.40 4.24 -36.39
C LYS A 243 6.87 4.55 -36.12
N ILE A 244 7.60 4.76 -37.20
CA ILE A 244 8.95 5.31 -37.19
C ILE A 244 8.85 6.80 -37.50
N LEU A 245 9.14 7.63 -36.52
CA LEU A 245 9.21 9.09 -36.62
C LEU A 245 10.66 9.50 -36.82
N GLU A 246 10.99 10.18 -37.92
CA GLU A 246 12.32 10.74 -38.16
C GLU A 246 12.32 12.23 -37.83
N VAL A 247 13.24 12.65 -36.95
CA VAL A 247 13.40 14.05 -36.56
C VAL A 247 14.07 14.84 -37.68
N GLN A 248 13.43 15.91 -38.17
CA GLN A 248 13.95 16.78 -39.23
C GLN A 248 14.56 18.06 -38.69
N ASP A 249 13.99 18.62 -37.61
CA ASP A 249 14.51 19.81 -36.93
C ASP A 249 14.58 19.55 -35.40
N ASN A 250 15.75 19.78 -34.81
CA ASN A 250 16.02 19.64 -33.38
C ASN A 250 16.34 21.02 -32.70
N SER A 251 16.03 22.13 -33.35
CA SER A 251 16.42 23.48 -32.87
C SER A 251 15.87 23.80 -31.50
N ASP A 252 14.68 23.35 -31.14
CA ASP A 252 14.05 23.56 -29.84
C ASP A 252 14.35 22.43 -28.82
N ASN A 253 14.89 21.28 -29.29
CA ASN A 253 15.28 20.20 -28.43
C ASN A 253 16.56 19.49 -28.91
N THR A 254 17.69 19.98 -28.47
CA THR A 254 19.03 19.54 -28.90
C THR A 254 19.40 18.11 -28.38
N ASN A 255 18.54 17.46 -27.59
CA ASN A 255 18.73 16.09 -27.16
C ASN A 255 18.36 15.07 -28.26
N PHE A 256 17.63 15.52 -29.29
CA PHE A 256 17.46 14.78 -30.55
C PHE A 256 18.62 15.09 -31.52
N LYS A 257 18.86 14.16 -32.43
CA LYS A 257 19.72 14.39 -33.59
C LYS A 257 18.85 14.48 -34.85
N VAL A 258 19.18 15.38 -35.76
CA VAL A 258 18.54 15.38 -37.09
C VAL A 258 18.79 14.05 -37.78
N GLY A 259 17.75 13.43 -38.31
CA GLY A 259 17.79 12.08 -38.88
C GLY A 259 17.67 10.94 -37.85
N GLU A 260 17.55 11.24 -36.56
CA GLU A 260 17.27 10.21 -35.54
C GLU A 260 15.83 9.67 -35.71
N GLU A 261 15.71 8.35 -35.69
CA GLU A 261 14.43 7.66 -35.79
C GLU A 261 13.90 7.29 -34.41
N ILE A 262 12.67 7.66 -34.12
CA ILE A 262 11.98 7.40 -32.87
C ILE A 262 10.85 6.39 -33.12
N LEU A 263 10.82 5.30 -32.35
CA LEU A 263 9.72 4.34 -32.33
C LEU A 263 8.65 4.83 -31.34
N ILE A 264 7.41 4.91 -31.83
CA ILE A 264 6.28 5.44 -31.03
C ILE A 264 4.97 4.81 -31.48
N CYS A 265 4.00 4.69 -30.56
CA CYS A 265 2.64 4.30 -30.89
C CYS A 265 1.98 5.37 -31.78
N GLU A 266 1.29 4.94 -32.83
CA GLU A 266 0.64 5.80 -33.84
C GLU A 266 -0.29 6.84 -33.20
N ASP A 267 -1.13 6.42 -32.27
CA ASP A 267 -2.12 7.26 -31.58
C ASP A 267 -1.49 8.36 -30.71
N LEU A 268 -0.23 8.19 -30.34
CA LEU A 268 0.49 9.08 -29.40
C LEU A 268 1.50 10.01 -30.08
N VAL A 269 1.62 9.98 -31.40
CA VAL A 269 2.61 10.79 -32.16
C VAL A 269 2.43 12.28 -31.92
N GLU A 270 1.21 12.79 -32.05
CA GLU A 270 0.94 14.24 -31.94
C GLU A 270 1.22 14.77 -30.53
N ASP A 271 0.76 14.05 -29.49
CA ASP A 271 1.02 14.41 -28.10
C ASP A 271 2.52 14.38 -27.77
N PHE A 272 3.20 13.34 -28.21
CA PHE A 272 4.65 13.21 -28.04
C PHE A 272 5.44 14.35 -28.67
N VAL A 273 5.13 14.69 -29.92
CA VAL A 273 5.80 15.79 -30.66
C VAL A 273 5.62 17.12 -29.95
N GLN A 274 4.38 17.39 -29.48
CA GLN A 274 4.09 18.60 -28.71
C GLN A 274 4.86 18.63 -27.38
N LYS A 275 4.85 17.55 -26.62
CA LYS A 275 5.48 17.44 -25.30
C LYS A 275 7.01 17.46 -25.34
N THR A 276 7.61 17.04 -26.45
CA THR A 276 9.06 17.02 -26.65
C THR A 276 9.59 18.18 -27.48
N ASN A 277 8.72 19.09 -27.92
CA ASN A 277 9.07 20.28 -28.73
C ASN A 277 9.81 19.92 -30.05
N ILE A 278 9.40 18.85 -30.73
CA ILE A 278 9.88 18.54 -32.08
C ILE A 278 9.12 19.44 -33.06
N LYS A 279 9.84 20.27 -33.85
CA LYS A 279 9.22 21.16 -34.82
C LYS A 279 8.84 20.51 -36.15
N GLU A 280 9.77 19.73 -36.67
CA GLU A 280 9.60 19.07 -37.96
C GLU A 280 9.98 17.59 -37.88
N PHE A 281 9.14 16.75 -38.42
CA PHE A 281 9.34 15.30 -38.46
C PHE A 281 8.70 14.69 -39.70
N ASN A 282 9.19 13.50 -40.09
CA ASN A 282 8.60 12.66 -41.09
C ASN A 282 8.18 11.31 -40.51
N LEU A 283 7.00 10.80 -40.89
CA LEU A 283 6.63 9.42 -40.61
C LEU A 283 7.15 8.54 -41.75
N LYS A 284 8.15 7.71 -41.47
CA LYS A 284 8.81 6.85 -42.48
C LYS A 284 8.03 5.58 -42.81
N GLY A 285 7.25 5.06 -41.85
CA GLY A 285 6.51 3.82 -42.03
C GLY A 285 6.14 3.14 -40.73
N ASP A 286 5.59 1.96 -40.87
CA ASP A 286 5.17 1.11 -39.78
C ASP A 286 6.31 0.18 -39.37
N ILE A 287 6.32 -0.23 -38.10
CA ILE A 287 7.16 -1.29 -37.60
C ILE A 287 6.31 -2.35 -36.93
N CYS A 288 6.49 -3.61 -37.33
CA CYS A 288 5.66 -4.68 -36.80
C CYS A 288 6.16 -5.17 -35.42
N SER A 289 5.25 -5.77 -34.66
CA SER A 289 5.53 -6.31 -33.31
C SER A 289 6.68 -7.32 -33.28
N GLU A 290 6.83 -8.11 -34.34
CA GLU A 290 7.92 -9.11 -34.46
C GLU A 290 9.30 -8.44 -34.60
N GLU A 291 9.36 -7.29 -35.24
CA GLU A 291 10.59 -6.50 -35.38
C GLU A 291 10.90 -5.80 -34.07
N ILE A 292 9.89 -5.20 -33.40
CA ILE A 292 10.04 -4.56 -32.07
C ILE A 292 10.58 -5.57 -31.06
N GLY A 293 10.08 -6.78 -31.01
CA GLY A 293 10.51 -7.83 -30.09
C GLY A 293 11.97 -8.30 -30.26
N LYS A 294 12.64 -7.91 -31.37
CA LYS A 294 14.06 -8.21 -31.64
C LYS A 294 15.00 -7.07 -31.25
N ILE A 295 14.45 -5.91 -30.89
CA ILE A 295 15.22 -4.73 -30.57
C ILE A 295 15.93 -4.91 -29.22
N GLU A 296 17.18 -4.51 -29.18
CA GLU A 296 17.93 -4.31 -27.95
C GLU A 296 18.38 -2.85 -27.85
N CYS A 297 18.18 -2.26 -26.70
CA CYS A 297 18.53 -0.86 -26.41
C CYS A 297 19.69 -0.78 -25.41
N SER A 298 20.37 0.33 -25.40
CA SER A 298 21.24 0.71 -24.29
C SER A 298 20.44 1.43 -23.20
N HIS A 299 20.84 1.22 -21.95
CA HIS A 299 20.28 1.95 -20.84
C HIS A 299 20.55 3.47 -20.98
N PRO A 300 19.63 4.38 -20.60
CA PRO A 300 19.84 5.84 -20.71
C PRO A 300 21.08 6.38 -19.98
N LEU A 301 21.54 5.64 -18.96
CA LEU A 301 22.74 5.95 -18.16
C LEU A 301 23.90 4.98 -18.45
N LYS A 302 24.02 4.45 -19.67
CA LYS A 302 25.04 3.44 -20.04
C LYS A 302 26.44 3.87 -19.62
N ASP A 303 26.84 5.09 -19.95
CA ASP A 303 28.19 5.60 -19.69
C ASP A 303 28.46 5.84 -18.17
N ALA A 304 27.43 5.72 -17.33
CA ALA A 304 27.52 5.82 -15.88
C ALA A 304 27.52 4.43 -15.18
N GLY A 305 27.82 3.37 -15.92
CA GLY A 305 27.99 2.01 -15.40
C GLY A 305 26.78 1.09 -15.56
N TYR A 306 25.79 1.47 -16.37
CA TYR A 306 24.61 0.66 -16.73
C TYR A 306 24.83 0.02 -18.10
N GLU A 307 25.75 -0.95 -18.17
CA GLU A 307 26.25 -1.53 -19.43
C GLU A 307 25.39 -2.64 -20.01
N ASP A 308 24.44 -3.18 -19.22
CA ASP A 308 23.54 -4.25 -19.67
C ASP A 308 22.66 -3.78 -20.84
N SER A 309 22.46 -4.66 -21.83
CA SER A 309 21.48 -4.39 -22.90
C SER A 309 20.05 -4.52 -22.36
N ILE A 310 19.17 -3.63 -22.82
CA ILE A 310 17.77 -3.56 -22.43
C ILE A 310 16.93 -4.20 -23.57
N LYS A 311 16.31 -5.35 -23.28
CA LYS A 311 15.44 -6.06 -24.21
C LYS A 311 14.02 -5.53 -24.16
N VAL A 312 13.31 -5.76 -25.26
CA VAL A 312 11.91 -5.31 -25.44
C VAL A 312 10.99 -6.52 -25.43
N PHE A 313 9.92 -6.51 -24.64
CA PHE A 313 9.01 -7.64 -24.45
C PHE A 313 7.55 -7.25 -24.63
N PRO A 314 6.70 -8.15 -25.19
CA PRO A 314 5.28 -7.90 -25.32
C PRO A 314 4.57 -7.99 -23.96
N SER A 315 3.67 -7.04 -23.69
CA SER A 315 2.81 -7.05 -22.51
C SER A 315 1.48 -6.35 -22.74
N SER A 316 0.42 -6.92 -22.17
CA SER A 316 -0.97 -6.42 -22.31
C SER A 316 -1.27 -5.18 -21.46
N HIS A 317 -0.40 -4.79 -20.52
CA HIS A 317 -0.61 -3.59 -19.70
C HIS A 317 -0.21 -2.29 -20.42
N VAL A 318 0.45 -2.39 -21.57
CA VAL A 318 0.80 -1.22 -22.40
C VAL A 318 -0.41 -0.76 -23.17
N THR A 319 -0.79 0.52 -23.02
CA THR A 319 -1.95 1.15 -23.66
C THR A 319 -1.55 2.34 -24.51
N SER A 320 -2.48 2.85 -25.32
CA SER A 320 -2.34 4.09 -26.11
C SER A 320 -3.02 5.30 -25.47
N GLU A 321 -3.36 5.25 -24.18
CA GLU A 321 -4.06 6.35 -23.51
C GLU A 321 -3.11 7.50 -23.15
N THR A 322 -1.88 7.18 -22.73
CA THR A 322 -0.86 8.15 -22.33
C THR A 322 0.54 7.63 -22.62
N GLY A 323 1.52 8.55 -22.72
CA GLY A 323 2.92 8.20 -22.86
C GLY A 323 3.37 8.03 -24.30
N THR A 324 3.93 6.87 -24.67
CA THR A 324 4.56 6.64 -25.97
C THR A 324 4.19 5.31 -26.62
N GLY A 325 3.40 4.47 -25.93
CA GLY A 325 3.15 3.08 -26.31
C GLY A 325 4.30 2.14 -25.93
N PHE A 326 5.31 2.64 -25.22
CA PHE A 326 6.37 1.85 -24.61
C PHE A 326 6.47 2.17 -23.12
N VAL A 327 6.63 1.15 -22.30
CA VAL A 327 6.73 1.29 -20.84
C VAL A 327 8.05 0.69 -20.36
N HIS A 328 8.80 1.44 -19.54
CA HIS A 328 9.97 0.87 -18.91
C HIS A 328 9.61 -0.12 -17.81
N ILE A 329 10.36 -1.19 -17.66
CA ILE A 329 10.10 -2.27 -16.71
C ILE A 329 11.14 -2.26 -15.60
N ALA A 330 10.67 -2.05 -14.37
CA ALA A 330 11.45 -2.16 -13.14
C ALA A 330 10.80 -3.21 -12.20
N PRO A 331 11.14 -4.50 -12.32
CA PRO A 331 10.40 -5.60 -11.68
C PRO A 331 10.27 -5.54 -10.17
N ASN A 332 11.10 -4.75 -9.48
CA ASN A 332 11.00 -4.55 -8.04
C ASN A 332 10.00 -3.48 -7.64
N HIS A 333 9.48 -2.68 -8.59
CA HIS A 333 8.76 -1.44 -8.32
C HIS A 333 7.42 -1.33 -9.05
N GLY A 334 6.87 -2.44 -9.55
CA GLY A 334 5.55 -2.54 -10.16
C GLY A 334 5.07 -4.00 -10.21
N LEU A 335 3.76 -4.22 -10.06
CA LEU A 335 3.19 -5.57 -10.12
C LEU A 335 3.23 -6.10 -11.55
N GLU A 336 2.81 -5.29 -12.51
CA GLU A 336 2.85 -5.62 -13.93
C GLU A 336 4.28 -5.85 -14.39
N ASP A 337 5.22 -5.01 -13.96
CA ASP A 337 6.64 -5.14 -14.25
C ASP A 337 7.22 -6.44 -13.70
N PHE A 338 6.79 -6.83 -12.51
CA PHE A 338 7.20 -8.09 -11.88
C PHE A 338 6.70 -9.31 -12.68
N GLU A 339 5.45 -9.29 -13.13
CA GLU A 339 4.89 -10.37 -13.95
C GLU A 339 5.62 -10.49 -15.30
N VAL A 340 5.96 -9.36 -15.95
CA VAL A 340 6.82 -9.36 -17.15
C VAL A 340 8.19 -9.94 -16.80
N GLY A 341 8.79 -9.51 -15.70
CA GLY A 341 10.07 -10.03 -15.22
C GLY A 341 10.07 -11.55 -15.02
N LYS A 342 9.03 -12.08 -14.41
CA LYS A 342 8.83 -13.51 -14.18
C LYS A 342 8.60 -14.27 -15.48
N LYS A 343 7.71 -13.77 -16.33
CA LYS A 343 7.35 -14.41 -17.63
C LYS A 343 8.57 -14.58 -18.54
N PHE A 344 9.42 -13.57 -18.60
CA PHE A 344 10.60 -13.56 -19.49
C PHE A 344 11.92 -13.86 -18.77
N ASN A 345 11.85 -14.31 -17.52
CA ASN A 345 13.02 -14.65 -16.69
C ASN A 345 14.08 -13.53 -16.65
N ILE A 346 13.63 -12.30 -16.46
CA ILE A 346 14.49 -11.13 -16.39
C ILE A 346 15.22 -11.12 -15.05
N LYS A 347 16.57 -11.03 -15.11
CA LYS A 347 17.40 -10.97 -13.91
C LYS A 347 17.01 -9.74 -13.07
N ASN A 348 16.59 -9.99 -11.84
CA ASN A 348 16.16 -8.96 -10.91
C ASN A 348 17.01 -8.99 -9.63
N LEU A 349 17.63 -7.87 -9.29
CA LEU A 349 18.44 -7.69 -8.09
C LEU A 349 17.76 -6.67 -7.16
N PRO A 350 17.84 -6.83 -5.82
CA PRO A 350 17.33 -5.85 -4.89
C PRO A 350 17.87 -4.46 -5.21
N SER A 351 16.99 -3.50 -5.42
CA SER A 351 17.32 -2.13 -5.84
C SER A 351 17.16 -1.10 -4.74
N VAL A 352 16.18 -1.31 -3.83
CA VAL A 352 15.86 -0.40 -2.73
C VAL A 352 15.67 -1.20 -1.45
N ASN A 353 16.30 -0.75 -0.36
CA ASN A 353 16.20 -1.38 0.95
C ASN A 353 14.92 -0.94 1.71
N GLU A 354 14.73 -1.44 2.93
CA GLU A 354 13.55 -1.19 3.77
C GLU A 354 13.36 0.29 4.12
N LYS A 355 14.47 1.02 4.23
CA LYS A 355 14.51 2.46 4.54
C LYS A 355 14.33 3.36 3.30
N GLY A 356 14.06 2.77 2.13
CA GLY A 356 13.90 3.53 0.88
C GLY A 356 15.20 4.03 0.28
N LEU A 357 16.34 3.44 0.64
CA LEU A 357 17.63 3.81 0.08
C LEU A 357 18.02 2.83 -1.04
N TYR A 358 18.57 3.37 -2.13
CA TYR A 358 19.14 2.52 -3.16
C TYR A 358 20.26 1.63 -2.60
N THR A 359 20.26 0.37 -3.01
CA THR A 359 21.28 -0.61 -2.67
C THR A 359 22.56 -0.40 -3.50
N GLU A 360 23.57 -1.20 -3.21
CA GLU A 360 24.83 -1.23 -3.99
C GLU A 360 24.64 -1.68 -5.44
N ASN A 361 23.53 -2.34 -5.77
CA ASN A 361 23.21 -2.74 -7.15
C ASN A 361 22.86 -1.54 -8.04
N ILE A 362 22.54 -0.39 -7.47
CA ILE A 362 22.23 0.88 -8.18
C ILE A 362 23.41 1.83 -8.02
N LYS A 363 24.46 1.58 -8.83
CA LYS A 363 25.81 2.12 -8.67
C LYS A 363 25.87 3.65 -8.43
N LEU A 364 25.30 4.44 -9.32
CA LEU A 364 25.40 5.90 -9.31
C LEU A 364 24.61 6.56 -8.16
N PHE A 365 23.56 5.88 -7.67
CA PHE A 365 22.62 6.42 -6.71
C PHE A 365 22.65 5.70 -5.36
N LYS A 366 23.65 4.82 -5.13
CA LYS A 366 23.82 4.09 -3.86
C LYS A 366 23.61 5.02 -2.65
N ASN A 367 22.82 4.56 -1.67
CA ASN A 367 22.48 5.26 -0.43
C ASN A 367 21.67 6.56 -0.61
N GLN A 368 21.26 6.92 -1.83
CA GLN A 368 20.29 8.01 -2.01
C GLN A 368 18.88 7.52 -1.68
N HIS A 369 18.09 8.37 -1.04
CA HIS A 369 16.72 8.06 -0.67
C HIS A 369 15.78 8.32 -1.87
N VAL A 370 14.90 7.36 -2.19
CA VAL A 370 14.02 7.43 -3.37
C VAL A 370 13.13 8.66 -3.42
N TYR A 371 12.67 9.19 -2.29
CA TYR A 371 11.87 10.42 -2.26
C TYR A 371 12.63 11.70 -2.66
N LYS A 372 13.96 11.62 -2.72
CA LYS A 372 14.82 12.74 -3.13
C LYS A 372 15.55 12.44 -4.45
N ALA A 373 15.30 11.27 -5.03
CA ALA A 373 16.06 10.80 -6.17
C ALA A 373 15.56 11.33 -7.50
N ASP A 374 14.30 11.77 -7.63
CA ASP A 374 13.73 12.22 -8.89
C ASP A 374 14.58 13.31 -9.54
N ASP A 375 14.92 14.36 -8.81
CA ASP A 375 15.72 15.46 -9.33
C ASP A 375 17.14 15.04 -9.71
N LEU A 376 17.76 14.18 -8.90
CA LEU A 376 19.10 13.64 -9.17
C LEU A 376 19.12 12.78 -10.43
N VAL A 377 18.11 11.94 -10.61
CA VAL A 377 17.98 11.08 -11.81
C VAL A 377 17.74 11.94 -13.03
N ILE A 378 16.84 12.94 -12.94
CA ILE A 378 16.57 13.90 -14.04
C ILE A 378 17.84 14.66 -14.42
N GLU A 379 18.65 15.10 -13.45
CA GLU A 379 19.92 15.79 -13.70
C GLU A 379 20.89 14.89 -14.47
N LYS A 380 21.05 13.64 -14.03
CA LYS A 380 21.90 12.67 -14.71
C LYS A 380 21.43 12.33 -16.13
N LEU A 381 20.13 12.17 -16.34
CA LEU A 381 19.57 11.98 -17.67
C LEU A 381 19.80 13.18 -18.59
N LYS A 382 19.79 14.42 -18.06
CA LYS A 382 20.16 15.64 -18.81
C LYS A 382 21.63 15.64 -19.20
N GLU A 383 22.54 15.30 -18.28
CA GLU A 383 23.97 15.19 -18.56
C GLU A 383 24.25 14.20 -19.70
N HIS A 384 23.52 13.08 -19.74
CA HIS A 384 23.62 12.06 -20.78
C HIS A 384 22.80 12.34 -22.04
N LYS A 385 22.06 13.46 -22.08
CA LYS A 385 21.19 13.86 -23.20
C LYS A 385 20.15 12.80 -23.59
N THR A 386 19.63 12.07 -22.58
CA THR A 386 18.63 11.02 -22.78
C THR A 386 17.23 11.42 -22.36
N ILE A 387 17.05 12.56 -21.68
CA ILE A 387 15.76 13.13 -21.38
C ILE A 387 15.29 14.03 -22.54
N LEU A 388 14.05 13.85 -22.96
CA LEU A 388 13.47 14.53 -24.13
C LEU A 388 12.38 15.54 -23.76
N GLY A 389 11.72 15.33 -22.64
CA GLY A 389 10.68 16.22 -22.14
C GLY A 389 10.46 16.03 -20.65
N ILE A 390 9.99 17.09 -20.00
CA ILE A 390 9.59 17.10 -18.58
C ILE A 390 8.28 17.85 -18.49
N GLU A 391 7.30 17.27 -17.84
CA GLU A 391 6.03 17.92 -17.57
C GLU A 391 5.61 17.76 -16.11
N GLU A 392 4.77 18.67 -15.62
CA GLU A 392 4.12 18.50 -14.33
C GLU A 392 2.86 17.63 -14.51
N TYR A 393 2.77 16.57 -13.76
CA TYR A 393 1.66 15.63 -13.84
C TYR A 393 1.00 15.43 -12.47
N ILE A 394 -0.32 15.64 -12.43
CA ILE A 394 -1.11 15.45 -11.21
C ILE A 394 -1.81 14.09 -11.32
N HIS A 395 -1.56 13.26 -10.36
CA HIS A 395 -2.15 11.92 -10.31
C HIS A 395 -2.49 11.48 -8.88
N SER A 396 -3.36 10.49 -8.79
CA SER A 396 -3.67 9.82 -7.53
C SER A 396 -2.46 8.98 -7.09
N TYR A 397 -1.95 9.21 -5.88
CA TYR A 397 -0.75 8.54 -5.37
C TYR A 397 -1.02 7.88 -4.00
N PRO A 398 -0.57 6.63 -3.79
CA PRO A 398 -0.82 5.90 -2.54
C PRO A 398 -0.01 6.48 -1.38
N HIS A 399 -0.67 6.63 -0.23
CA HIS A 399 -0.09 7.08 1.03
C HIS A 399 -0.47 6.15 2.16
N SER A 400 0.38 6.00 3.15
CA SER A 400 0.02 5.32 4.40
C SER A 400 -1.11 6.06 5.11
N TRP A 401 -2.14 5.34 5.51
CA TRP A 401 -3.24 5.90 6.30
C TRP A 401 -2.76 6.45 7.66
N ARG A 402 -1.65 5.98 8.14
CA ARG A 402 -1.10 6.27 9.48
C ARG A 402 -0.07 7.40 9.47
N SER A 403 1.06 7.20 8.79
CA SER A 403 2.11 8.23 8.70
C SER A 403 1.78 9.35 7.72
N LYS A 404 0.79 9.12 6.82
CA LYS A 404 0.45 10.01 5.71
C LYS A 404 1.59 10.21 4.69
N ALA A 405 2.66 9.43 4.83
CA ALA A 405 3.78 9.44 3.90
C ALA A 405 3.43 8.70 2.59
N PRO A 406 4.00 9.09 1.45
CA PRO A 406 3.81 8.35 0.20
C PRO A 406 4.38 6.94 0.31
N LEU A 407 3.79 6.01 -0.44
CA LEU A 407 4.22 4.62 -0.51
C LEU A 407 5.03 4.36 -1.77
N ILE A 408 5.77 3.27 -1.79
CA ILE A 408 6.44 2.75 -2.98
C ILE A 408 6.07 1.29 -3.20
N TYR A 409 6.12 0.81 -4.43
CA TYR A 409 6.23 -0.62 -4.64
C TYR A 409 7.68 -1.05 -4.35
N ARG A 410 7.84 -2.06 -3.50
CA ARG A 410 9.13 -2.64 -3.15
C ARG A 410 9.01 -4.17 -3.13
N ALA A 411 9.81 -4.84 -3.95
CA ALA A 411 9.87 -6.29 -3.89
C ALA A 411 10.57 -6.74 -2.61
N THR A 412 9.90 -7.65 -1.90
CA THR A 412 10.40 -8.25 -0.64
C THR A 412 9.87 -9.67 -0.50
N SER A 413 10.55 -10.46 0.29
CA SER A 413 10.11 -11.81 0.69
C SER A 413 9.15 -11.73 1.87
#